data_16a029a9cd5c7248924858cceebbea13
#
_entry.id   16a029a9cd5c7248924858cceebbea13
#
_cell.length_a   1.000
_cell.length_b   1.000
_cell.length_c   1.000
_cell.angle_alpha   90.00
_cell.angle_beta   90.00
_cell.angle_gamma   90.00
#
_symmetry.space_group_name_H-M   'P 1'
#
loop_
_entity.id
_entity.type
_entity.pdbx_description
1 polymer ?
#
loop_
_entity_poly.entity_id
_entity_poly.type
_entity_poly.pdbx_seq_one_letter_code
_entity_poly.pdbx_strand_id
1 'polypeptide(L)'
;MKFFHLSDLHIGKHLFYYSLLEDQKYVFHQILEAAKEEQPDAVLLCGDIYDKTIPSAEAVSLFDWFLTELKETLPKALILIIAGNHDSGERLEFARELLEKEGVFIAGLPPREADEKIRKVTMTDPAGEVCFYLLP
;
A
#
# COMPACT_ATOMS: atom_id res chain seq x y z
N MET A 1 -12.27 -0.24 15.38
CA MET A 1 -11.41 0.04 14.21
C MET A 1 -12.05 -0.47 12.94
N LYS A 2 -11.90 0.26 11.83
CA LYS A 2 -12.35 -0.12 10.49
C LYS A 2 -11.14 -0.15 9.56
N PHE A 3 -11.03 -1.14 8.70
CA PHE A 3 -9.93 -1.29 7.76
C PHE A 3 -10.43 -1.41 6.32
N PHE A 4 -9.73 -0.77 5.39
CA PHE A 4 -9.79 -1.13 3.98
C PHE A 4 -8.69 -2.14 3.70
N HIS A 5 -9.03 -3.22 3.03
CA HIS A 5 -8.11 -4.27 2.63
C HIS A 5 -8.13 -4.40 1.12
N LEU A 6 -7.02 -4.06 0.49
CA LEU A 6 -6.80 -4.09 -0.95
C LEU A 6 -5.60 -4.98 -1.26
N SER A 7 -5.65 -5.70 -2.35
CA SER A 7 -4.53 -6.52 -2.85
C SER A 7 -4.55 -6.58 -4.37
N ASP A 8 -3.47 -7.06 -4.96
CA ASP A 8 -3.42 -7.38 -6.39
C ASP A 8 -3.76 -6.19 -7.29
N LEU A 9 -3.21 -5.02 -6.97
CA LEU A 9 -3.45 -3.80 -7.74
C LEU A 9 -2.84 -3.89 -9.15
N HIS A 10 -1.72 -4.60 -9.29
CA HIS A 10 -1.02 -4.81 -10.55
C HIS A 10 -0.90 -3.55 -11.40
N ILE A 11 -0.48 -2.43 -10.77
CA ILE A 11 -0.38 -1.13 -11.43
C ILE A 11 0.56 -1.22 -12.63
N GLY A 12 0.09 -0.73 -13.78
CA GLY A 12 0.83 -0.80 -15.04
C GLY A 12 0.56 -2.08 -15.84
N LYS A 13 -0.49 -2.83 -15.47
CA LYS A 13 -0.91 -4.02 -16.22
C LYS A 13 -1.34 -3.67 -17.64
N HIS A 14 -1.03 -4.56 -18.57
CA HIS A 14 -1.49 -4.52 -19.95
C HIS A 14 -2.36 -5.73 -20.23
N LEU A 15 -3.44 -5.50 -20.99
CA LEU A 15 -4.22 -6.56 -21.60
C LEU A 15 -3.89 -6.56 -23.10
N PHE A 16 -3.06 -7.53 -23.53
CA PHE A 16 -2.44 -7.55 -24.85
C PHE A 16 -1.63 -6.26 -25.10
N TYR A 17 -2.11 -5.37 -25.96
CA TYR A 17 -1.48 -4.09 -26.31
C TYR A 17 -2.08 -2.89 -25.61
N TYR A 18 -3.17 -3.10 -24.84
CA TYR A 18 -3.85 -2.02 -24.12
C TYR A 18 -3.30 -1.85 -22.72
N SER A 19 -2.86 -0.63 -22.41
CA SER A 19 -2.53 -0.25 -21.04
C SER A 19 -3.80 -0.06 -20.22
N LEU A 20 -3.84 -0.64 -19.02
CA LEU A 20 -4.97 -0.48 -18.10
C LEU A 20 -4.79 0.68 -17.12
N LEU A 21 -3.78 1.54 -17.29
CA LEU A 21 -3.48 2.64 -16.35
C LEU A 21 -4.67 3.59 -16.14
N GLU A 22 -5.39 3.93 -17.20
CA GLU A 22 -6.56 4.82 -17.09
C GLU A 22 -7.71 4.14 -16.35
N ASP A 23 -7.95 2.84 -16.61
CA ASP A 23 -8.95 2.06 -15.89
C ASP A 23 -8.58 1.91 -14.41
N GLN A 24 -7.29 1.66 -14.12
CA GLN A 24 -6.77 1.59 -12.76
C GLN A 24 -6.92 2.91 -12.04
N LYS A 25 -6.60 4.03 -12.70
CA LYS A 25 -6.80 5.37 -12.14
C LYS A 25 -8.28 5.63 -11.81
N TYR A 26 -9.19 5.22 -12.70
CA TYR A 26 -10.63 5.32 -12.46
C TYR A 26 -11.06 4.52 -11.21
N VAL A 27 -10.58 3.29 -11.08
CA VAL A 27 -10.86 2.46 -9.88
C VAL A 27 -10.29 3.10 -8.61
N PHE A 28 -9.09 3.67 -8.67
CA PHE A 28 -8.50 4.37 -7.53
C PHE A 28 -9.31 5.59 -7.10
N HIS A 29 -9.88 6.35 -8.03
CA HIS A 29 -10.82 7.42 -7.67
C HIS A 29 -12.03 6.88 -6.90
N GLN A 30 -12.59 5.73 -7.30
CA GLN A 30 -13.72 5.11 -6.58
C GLN A 30 -13.32 4.64 -5.19
N ILE A 31 -12.11 4.08 -5.04
CA ILE A 31 -11.56 3.70 -3.73
C ILE A 31 -11.40 4.93 -2.83
N LEU A 32 -10.91 6.05 -3.37
CA LEU A 32 -10.77 7.31 -2.64
C LEU A 32 -12.12 7.87 -2.18
N GLU A 33 -13.14 7.85 -3.03
CA GLU A 33 -14.49 8.26 -2.64
C GLU A 33 -15.06 7.36 -1.54
N ALA A 34 -14.92 6.04 -1.67
CA ALA A 34 -15.31 5.11 -0.62
C ALA A 34 -14.53 5.36 0.69
N ALA A 35 -13.22 5.62 0.60
CA ALA A 35 -12.40 5.95 1.76
C ALA A 35 -12.86 7.23 2.46
N LYS A 36 -13.26 8.22 1.68
CA LYS A 36 -13.81 9.49 2.19
C LYS A 36 -15.14 9.30 2.91
N GLU A 37 -16.01 8.43 2.41
CA GLU A 37 -17.29 8.11 3.05
C GLU A 37 -17.11 7.28 4.31
N GLU A 38 -16.30 6.23 4.21
CA GLU A 38 -16.17 5.20 5.24
C GLU A 38 -15.18 5.56 6.36
N GLN A 39 -14.24 6.49 6.09
CA GLN A 39 -13.21 6.94 7.03
C GLN A 39 -12.55 5.77 7.78
N PRO A 40 -11.86 4.86 7.09
CA PRO A 40 -11.18 3.75 7.75
C PRO A 40 -10.02 4.25 8.62
N ASP A 41 -9.76 3.52 9.70
CA ASP A 41 -8.62 3.79 10.60
C ASP A 41 -7.28 3.33 9.99
N ALA A 42 -7.34 2.34 9.09
CA ALA A 42 -6.17 1.91 8.32
C ALA A 42 -6.55 1.40 6.92
N VAL A 43 -5.59 1.52 5.99
CA VAL A 43 -5.65 0.94 4.64
C VAL A 43 -4.51 -0.08 4.52
N LEU A 44 -4.87 -1.32 4.18
CA LEU A 44 -3.95 -2.44 4.02
C LEU A 44 -3.78 -2.71 2.53
N LEU A 45 -2.57 -2.55 2.00
CA LEU A 45 -2.21 -2.88 0.62
C LEU A 45 -1.37 -4.16 0.65
N CYS A 46 -2.01 -5.30 0.33
CA CYS A 46 -1.49 -6.62 0.64
C CYS A 46 -0.94 -7.33 -0.61
N GLY A 47 0.17 -6.81 -1.12
CA GLY A 47 0.95 -7.43 -2.18
C GLY A 47 0.49 -7.10 -3.60
N ASP A 48 1.39 -7.38 -4.55
CA ASP A 48 1.23 -7.15 -5.98
C ASP A 48 0.76 -5.72 -6.31
N ILE A 49 1.52 -4.77 -5.75
CA ILE A 49 1.28 -3.34 -5.98
C ILE A 49 1.49 -3.03 -7.45
N TYR A 50 2.61 -3.48 -8.02
CA TYR A 50 2.94 -3.33 -9.44
C TYR A 50 2.77 -4.65 -10.19
N ASP A 51 2.49 -4.56 -11.49
CA ASP A 51 2.41 -5.74 -12.36
C ASP A 51 3.78 -6.36 -12.66
N LYS A 52 4.86 -5.59 -12.47
CA LYS A 52 6.24 -6.02 -12.76
C LYS A 52 7.22 -5.50 -11.72
N THR A 53 8.28 -6.29 -11.47
CA THR A 53 9.39 -5.92 -10.56
C THR A 53 10.09 -4.62 -10.95
N ILE A 54 10.05 -4.25 -12.24
CA ILE A 54 10.51 -2.95 -12.75
C ILE A 54 9.29 -2.25 -13.38
N PRO A 55 8.54 -1.48 -12.61
CA PRO A 55 7.37 -0.76 -13.12
C PRO A 55 7.78 0.36 -14.06
N SER A 56 6.89 0.74 -14.96
CA SER A 56 7.07 1.94 -15.80
C SER A 56 6.98 3.22 -14.96
N ALA A 57 7.52 4.32 -15.49
CA ALA A 57 7.44 5.61 -14.81
C ALA A 57 5.98 6.04 -14.56
N GLU A 58 5.10 5.76 -15.51
CA GLU A 58 3.66 6.07 -15.40
C GLU A 58 2.99 5.26 -14.29
N ALA A 59 3.37 3.97 -14.13
CA ALA A 59 2.86 3.12 -13.05
C ALA A 59 3.32 3.65 -11.68
N VAL A 60 4.59 4.06 -11.57
CA VAL A 60 5.12 4.66 -10.34
C VAL A 60 4.40 5.96 -10.03
N SER A 61 4.19 6.83 -11.03
CA SER A 61 3.47 8.09 -10.86
C SER A 61 2.01 7.89 -10.46
N LEU A 62 1.35 6.85 -10.97
CA LEU A 62 -0.03 6.53 -10.60
C LEU A 62 -0.11 6.06 -9.14
N PHE A 63 0.84 5.25 -8.67
CA PHE A 63 0.87 4.81 -7.28
C PHE A 63 1.21 5.95 -6.32
N ASP A 64 2.18 6.80 -6.67
CA ASP A 64 2.54 8.00 -5.91
C ASP A 64 1.33 8.93 -5.73
N TRP A 65 0.62 9.21 -6.83
CA TRP A 65 -0.61 9.98 -6.80
C TRP A 65 -1.66 9.33 -5.87
N PHE A 66 -1.90 8.02 -6.00
CA PHE A 66 -2.89 7.31 -5.18
C PHE A 66 -2.56 7.34 -3.69
N LEU A 67 -1.28 7.14 -3.31
CA LEU A 67 -0.84 7.25 -1.91
C LEU A 67 -1.02 8.68 -1.37
N THR A 68 -0.69 9.68 -2.17
CA THR A 68 -0.84 11.09 -1.81
C THR A 68 -2.31 11.41 -1.52
N GLU A 69 -3.20 11.09 -2.46
CA GLU A 69 -4.64 11.31 -2.31
C GLU A 69 -5.23 10.55 -1.11
N LEU A 70 -4.77 9.31 -0.85
CA LEU A 70 -5.17 8.56 0.33
C LEU A 70 -4.78 9.28 1.62
N LYS A 71 -3.56 9.82 1.70
CA LYS A 71 -3.10 10.55 2.88
C LYS A 71 -3.81 11.89 3.05
N GLU A 72 -4.13 12.60 1.96
CA GLU A 72 -4.94 13.82 2.02
C GLU A 72 -6.38 13.54 2.46
N THR A 73 -6.98 12.44 1.95
CA THR A 73 -8.33 12.02 2.30
C THR A 73 -8.43 11.49 3.73
N LEU A 74 -7.40 10.77 4.17
CA LEU A 74 -7.32 10.06 5.45
C LEU A 74 -6.05 10.46 6.24
N PRO A 75 -5.92 11.72 6.68
CA PRO A 75 -4.67 12.21 7.27
C PRO A 75 -4.25 11.47 8.56
N LYS A 76 -5.20 10.85 9.27
CA LYS A 76 -4.95 10.11 10.51
C LYS A 76 -4.82 8.60 10.31
N ALA A 77 -5.28 8.06 9.19
CA ALA A 77 -5.23 6.63 8.94
C ALA A 77 -3.79 6.16 8.70
N LEU A 78 -3.50 4.95 9.14
CA LEU A 78 -2.27 4.27 8.77
C LEU A 78 -2.44 3.60 7.40
N ILE A 79 -1.39 3.65 6.59
CA ILE A 79 -1.31 2.88 5.35
C ILE A 79 -0.23 1.82 5.54
N LEU A 80 -0.62 0.55 5.46
CA LEU A 80 0.25 -0.59 5.69
C LEU A 80 0.41 -1.34 4.38
N ILE A 81 1.65 -1.45 3.90
CA ILE A 81 1.97 -1.99 2.57
C ILE A 81 2.92 -3.17 2.73
N ILE A 82 2.61 -4.29 2.09
CA ILE A 82 3.54 -5.40 1.91
C ILE A 82 3.77 -5.66 0.43
N ALA A 83 4.96 -6.14 0.08
CA ALA A 83 5.24 -6.60 -1.28
C ALA A 83 4.57 -7.94 -1.57
N GLY A 84 4.18 -8.14 -2.84
CA GLY A 84 3.80 -9.43 -3.39
C GLY A 84 4.91 -10.04 -4.25
N ASN A 85 4.58 -11.12 -4.96
CA ASN A 85 5.58 -11.82 -5.78
C ASN A 85 5.89 -11.10 -7.11
N HIS A 86 5.06 -10.18 -7.56
CA HIS A 86 5.32 -9.32 -8.71
C HIS A 86 6.18 -8.10 -8.38
N ASP A 87 6.21 -7.70 -7.12
CA ASP A 87 6.95 -6.51 -6.67
C ASP A 87 8.45 -6.77 -6.52
N SER A 88 9.27 -5.70 -6.62
CA SER A 88 10.60 -5.67 -6.04
C SER A 88 10.52 -5.06 -4.65
N GLY A 89 10.75 -5.86 -3.61
CA GLY A 89 10.70 -5.42 -2.22
C GLY A 89 11.63 -4.24 -1.96
N GLU A 90 12.86 -4.29 -2.49
CA GLU A 90 13.85 -3.23 -2.33
C GLU A 90 13.40 -1.90 -2.98
N ARG A 91 12.72 -1.98 -4.13
CA ARG A 91 12.20 -0.78 -4.81
C ARG A 91 10.98 -0.21 -4.09
N LEU A 92 10.12 -1.10 -3.57
CA LEU A 92 8.92 -0.69 -2.84
C LEU A 92 9.29 0.00 -1.52
N GLU A 93 10.38 -0.41 -0.88
CA GLU A 93 10.90 0.21 0.35
C GLU A 93 11.62 1.56 0.12
N PHE A 94 11.65 2.09 -1.10
CA PHE A 94 12.24 3.41 -1.35
C PHE A 94 11.57 4.48 -0.45
N ALA A 95 12.40 5.30 0.19
CA ALA A 95 11.98 6.35 1.11
C ALA A 95 11.16 5.87 2.34
N ARG A 96 11.18 4.59 2.68
CA ARG A 96 10.43 3.96 3.78
C ARG A 96 10.47 4.75 5.08
N GLU A 97 11.68 5.14 5.54
CA GLU A 97 11.86 5.85 6.81
C GLU A 97 11.24 7.27 6.80
N LEU A 98 11.14 7.87 5.63
CA LEU A 98 10.48 9.17 5.47
C LEU A 98 8.97 9.00 5.50
N LEU A 99 8.45 8.01 4.79
CA LEU A 99 7.03 7.69 4.70
C LEU A 99 6.44 7.25 6.05
N GLU A 100 7.22 6.58 6.89
CA GLU A 100 6.80 6.23 8.26
C GLU A 100 6.38 7.42 9.11
N LYS A 101 7.05 8.56 8.93
CA LYS A 101 6.71 9.79 9.65
C LYS A 101 5.33 10.32 9.28
N GLU A 102 4.85 9.95 8.10
CA GLU A 102 3.53 10.27 7.59
C GLU A 102 2.50 9.14 7.84
N GLY A 103 2.88 8.10 8.59
CA GLY A 103 2.00 6.96 8.90
C GLY A 103 1.85 5.96 7.75
N VAL A 104 2.80 5.92 6.83
CA VAL A 104 2.87 4.91 5.75
C VAL A 104 3.98 3.92 6.08
N PHE A 105 3.62 2.67 6.31
CA PHE A 105 4.54 1.60 6.72
C PHE A 105 4.68 0.58 5.60
N ILE A 106 5.89 0.35 5.14
CA ILE A 106 6.18 -0.57 4.04
C ILE A 106 7.07 -1.71 4.53
N ALA A 107 6.71 -2.94 4.24
CA ALA A 107 7.56 -4.11 4.35
C ALA A 107 7.68 -4.77 2.98
N GLY A 108 8.85 -4.63 2.36
CA GLY A 108 9.13 -5.18 1.03
C GLY A 108 9.81 -6.53 1.08
N LEU A 109 10.54 -6.82 2.15
CA LEU A 109 11.30 -8.06 2.29
C LEU A 109 10.91 -8.79 3.58
N PRO A 110 10.75 -10.13 3.52
CA PRO A 110 10.58 -10.93 4.73
C PRO A 110 11.88 -11.00 5.53
N PRO A 111 11.80 -11.27 6.84
CA PRO A 111 12.99 -11.56 7.63
C PRO A 111 13.80 -12.72 7.02
N ARG A 112 15.12 -12.54 6.88
CA ARG A 112 16.03 -13.53 6.28
C ARG A 112 16.93 -14.19 7.32
N GLU A 113 17.25 -13.43 8.38
CA GLU A 113 18.11 -13.91 9.45
C GLU A 113 17.27 -14.30 10.69
N ALA A 114 17.78 -15.22 11.48
CA ALA A 114 17.05 -15.78 12.63
C ALA A 114 16.75 -14.76 13.75
N ASP A 115 17.48 -13.66 13.80
CA ASP A 115 17.33 -12.56 14.76
C ASP A 115 16.48 -11.39 14.20
N GLU A 116 16.20 -11.39 12.90
CA GLU A 116 15.29 -10.41 12.30
C GLU A 116 13.84 -10.68 12.71
N LYS A 117 13.13 -9.60 13.01
CA LYS A 117 11.73 -9.69 13.44
C LYS A 117 10.79 -9.21 12.32
N ILE A 118 9.65 -9.89 12.24
CA ILE A 118 8.53 -9.38 11.40
C ILE A 118 8.18 -7.98 11.88
N ARG A 119 8.05 -7.07 10.93
CA ARG A 119 7.68 -5.69 11.22
C ARG A 119 6.30 -5.64 11.84
N LYS A 120 6.21 -5.03 13.02
CA LYS A 120 4.98 -4.86 13.78
C LYS A 120 4.58 -3.39 13.81
N VAL A 121 3.31 -3.11 13.50
CA VAL A 121 2.68 -1.81 13.69
C VAL A 121 1.50 -1.99 14.63
N THR A 122 1.36 -1.09 15.60
CA THR A 122 0.30 -1.18 16.63
C THR A 122 -0.60 0.03 16.53
N MET A 123 -1.90 -0.19 16.58
CA MET A 123 -2.94 0.82 16.71
C MET A 123 -3.76 0.57 17.96
N THR A 124 -4.22 1.64 18.60
CA THR A 124 -5.07 1.55 19.78
C THR A 124 -6.35 2.35 19.57
N ASP A 125 -7.48 1.78 19.95
CA ASP A 125 -8.76 2.47 20.03
C ASP A 125 -9.42 2.23 21.41
N PRO A 126 -10.62 2.77 21.70
CA PRO A 126 -11.29 2.54 22.97
C PRO A 126 -11.60 1.08 23.28
N ALA A 127 -11.62 0.19 22.27
CA ALA A 127 -11.86 -1.24 22.44
C ALA A 127 -10.59 -2.03 22.75
N GLY A 128 -9.40 -1.44 22.52
CA GLY A 128 -8.13 -2.08 22.82
C GLY A 128 -7.04 -1.86 21.76
N GLU A 129 -5.99 -2.67 21.85
CA GLU A 129 -4.84 -2.64 20.97
C GLU A 129 -4.98 -3.69 19.85
N VAL A 130 -4.68 -3.28 18.62
CA VAL A 130 -4.56 -4.17 17.46
C VAL A 130 -3.14 -4.10 16.90
N CYS A 131 -2.54 -5.27 16.72
CA CYS A 131 -1.18 -5.42 16.19
C CYS A 131 -1.23 -5.97 14.76
N PHE A 132 -0.61 -5.24 13.85
CA PHE A 132 -0.41 -5.66 12.47
C PHE A 132 1.02 -6.19 12.31
N TYR A 133 1.15 -7.40 11.79
CA TYR A 133 2.43 -8.01 11.43
C TYR A 133 2.56 -8.00 9.92
N LEU A 134 3.48 -7.19 9.40
CA LEU A 134 3.70 -7.00 7.97
C LEU A 134 4.69 -8.07 7.49
N LEU A 135 4.16 -9.12 6.86
CA LEU A 135 4.93 -10.22 6.30
C LEU A 135 4.70 -10.25 4.78
N PRO A 136 5.66 -9.76 3.97
CA PRO A 136 5.60 -9.81 2.52
C PRO A 136 5.84 -11.22 1.97
#